data_a23fc06547f60bf2d1eeacc8780fdb50
#
_entry.id   a23fc06547f60bf2d1eeacc8780fdb50
#
_cell.length_a   1.000
_cell.length_b   1.000
_cell.length_c   1.000
_cell.angle_alpha   90.00
_cell.angle_beta   90.00
_cell.angle_gamma   90.00
#
_symmetry.space_group_name_H-M   'P 1'
#
loop_
_entity.id
_entity.type
_entity.pdbx_description
1 polymer ?
#
loop_
_entity_poly.entity_id
_entity_poly.type
_entity_poly.pdbx_seq_one_letter_code
_entity_poly.pdbx_strand_id
1 'polypeptide(L)'
;MTQLSDRVVAFLSEGTRTGMLGFLAADGRPLVAPVWFVVDDGQLVLTTERRTAKGRALQRDPRVTLCVDDPHPPYSFVQVQGVATLTDDPRQVLDIATRTGARYMGADRADEFGRRNAVPGEVVVRISPTKVIAGFDISA
;
A
#
# COMPACT_ATOMS: atom_id res chain seq x y z
N MET A 1 -1.35 9.22 15.68
CA MET A 1 -1.80 8.45 14.50
C MET A 1 -3.16 8.97 14.05
N THR A 2 -3.33 9.13 12.77
CA THR A 2 -4.57 9.63 12.19
C THR A 2 -5.47 8.47 11.78
N GLN A 3 -6.76 8.57 12.09
CA GLN A 3 -7.76 7.61 11.64
C GLN A 3 -8.19 7.90 10.21
N LEU A 4 -8.35 6.84 9.40
CA LEU A 4 -8.93 6.96 8.08
C LEU A 4 -10.46 7.03 8.21
N SER A 5 -11.10 8.02 7.58
CA SER A 5 -12.56 8.09 7.54
C SER A 5 -13.13 6.95 6.70
N ASP A 6 -14.42 6.64 6.91
CA ASP A 6 -15.09 5.60 6.11
C ASP A 6 -15.06 5.94 4.61
N ARG A 7 -15.21 7.21 4.27
CA ARG A 7 -15.14 7.64 2.86
C ARG A 7 -13.77 7.41 2.25
N VAL A 8 -12.72 7.70 3.00
CA VAL A 8 -11.34 7.48 2.55
C VAL A 8 -11.07 5.98 2.39
N VAL A 9 -11.48 5.16 3.35
CA VAL A 9 -11.31 3.70 3.27
C VAL A 9 -12.06 3.16 2.05
N ALA A 10 -13.29 3.59 1.82
CA ALA A 10 -14.07 3.14 0.66
C ALA A 10 -13.37 3.51 -0.65
N PHE A 11 -12.86 4.74 -0.77
CA PHE A 11 -12.12 5.17 -1.96
C PHE A 11 -10.86 4.34 -2.19
N LEU A 12 -10.06 4.16 -1.14
CA LEU A 12 -8.80 3.40 -1.21
C LEU A 12 -9.03 1.93 -1.57
N SER A 13 -10.16 1.37 -1.17
CA SER A 13 -10.48 -0.05 -1.34
C SER A 13 -11.26 -0.35 -2.62
N GLU A 14 -11.68 0.66 -3.36
CA GLU A 14 -12.50 0.48 -4.56
C GLU A 14 -11.69 -0.08 -5.71
N GLY A 15 -12.20 -1.14 -6.33
CA GLY A 15 -11.61 -1.73 -7.53
C GLY A 15 -10.17 -2.18 -7.35
N THR A 16 -9.42 -2.05 -8.43
CA THR A 16 -8.04 -2.53 -8.52
C THR A 16 -7.03 -1.41 -8.73
N ARG A 17 -7.33 -0.21 -8.26
CA ARG A 17 -6.39 0.92 -8.37
C ARG A 17 -5.11 0.58 -7.61
N THR A 18 -3.96 0.80 -8.26
CA THR A 18 -2.68 0.67 -7.56
C THR A 18 -2.43 1.89 -6.68
N GLY A 19 -1.67 1.69 -5.61
CA GLY A 19 -1.15 2.80 -4.83
C GLY A 19 0.19 3.26 -5.41
N MET A 20 0.39 4.56 -5.52
CA MET A 20 1.70 5.11 -5.86
C MET A 20 2.43 5.39 -4.55
N LEU A 21 3.41 4.55 -4.23
CA LEU A 21 4.15 4.64 -2.97
C LEU A 21 5.39 5.51 -3.15
N GLY A 22 5.44 6.60 -2.38
CA GLY A 22 6.60 7.47 -2.29
C GLY A 22 7.48 7.08 -1.12
N PHE A 23 8.79 7.03 -1.34
CA PHE A 23 9.79 6.68 -0.32
C PHE A 23 11.13 7.34 -0.67
N LEU A 24 12.10 7.25 0.23
CA LEU A 24 13.36 7.98 0.08
C LEU A 24 14.52 7.03 -0.21
N ALA A 25 15.27 7.33 -1.28
CA ALA A 25 16.54 6.68 -1.57
C ALA A 25 17.59 7.04 -0.51
N ALA A 26 18.72 6.31 -0.54
CA ALA A 26 19.81 6.52 0.41
C ALA A 26 20.36 7.96 0.39
N ASP A 27 20.35 8.61 -0.78
CA ASP A 27 20.83 9.99 -0.95
C ASP A 27 19.73 11.04 -0.69
N GLY A 28 18.55 10.62 -0.22
CA GLY A 28 17.43 11.51 0.05
C GLY A 28 16.54 11.83 -1.14
N ARG A 29 16.84 11.26 -2.31
CA ARG A 29 15.98 11.45 -3.49
C ARG A 29 14.62 10.81 -3.25
N PRO A 30 13.51 11.53 -3.50
CA PRO A 30 12.19 10.92 -3.46
C PRO A 30 12.01 9.98 -4.66
N LEU A 31 11.53 8.77 -4.37
CA LEU A 31 11.22 7.75 -5.35
C LEU A 31 9.74 7.39 -5.28
N VAL A 32 9.18 6.89 -6.37
CA VAL A 32 7.78 6.48 -6.45
C VAL A 32 7.70 5.14 -7.18
N ALA A 33 6.91 4.23 -6.65
CA ALA A 33 6.63 2.93 -7.28
C ALA A 33 5.16 2.56 -7.15
N PRO A 34 4.54 1.95 -8.18
CA PRO A 34 3.19 1.41 -8.04
C PRO A 34 3.22 0.14 -7.17
N VAL A 35 2.24 0.01 -6.29
CA VAL A 35 2.14 -1.15 -5.40
C VAL A 35 0.70 -1.65 -5.34
N TRP A 36 0.56 -2.95 -5.11
CA TRP A 36 -0.70 -3.54 -4.68
C TRP A 36 -0.80 -3.39 -3.18
N PHE A 37 -1.97 -3.00 -2.69
CA PHE A 37 -2.17 -2.82 -1.26
C PHE A 37 -3.62 -3.12 -0.88
N VAL A 38 -3.83 -3.35 0.41
CA VAL A 38 -5.17 -3.43 1.02
C VAL A 38 -5.20 -2.52 2.24
N VAL A 39 -6.41 -2.13 2.64
CA VAL A 39 -6.63 -1.45 3.92
C VAL A 39 -6.98 -2.52 4.94
N ASP A 40 -6.27 -2.54 6.06
CA ASP A 40 -6.46 -3.49 7.14
C ASP A 40 -6.26 -2.79 8.48
N ASP A 41 -7.28 -2.83 9.33
CA ASP A 41 -7.23 -2.25 10.66
C ASP A 41 -6.76 -0.79 10.66
N GLY A 42 -7.28 0.00 9.71
CA GLY A 42 -6.93 1.41 9.59
C GLY A 42 -5.55 1.70 9.05
N GLN A 43 -4.84 0.69 8.55
CA GLN A 43 -3.52 0.82 7.97
C GLN A 43 -3.54 0.44 6.48
N LEU A 44 -2.58 0.95 5.74
CA LEU A 44 -2.34 0.53 4.36
C LEU A 44 -1.28 -0.55 4.38
N VAL A 45 -1.57 -1.71 3.78
CA VAL A 45 -0.74 -2.90 3.96
C VAL A 45 -0.38 -3.51 2.62
N LEU A 46 0.89 -3.82 2.45
CA LEU A 46 1.43 -4.44 1.23
C LEU A 46 2.56 -5.41 1.57
N THR A 47 3.00 -6.16 0.57
CA THR A 47 4.20 -6.97 0.69
C THR A 47 5.26 -6.46 -0.29
N THR A 48 6.53 -6.63 0.08
CA THR A 48 7.66 -6.34 -0.78
C THR A 48 8.84 -7.25 -0.43
N GLU A 49 9.74 -7.44 -1.38
CA GLU A 49 10.98 -8.20 -1.10
C GLU A 49 11.97 -7.24 -0.43
N ARG A 50 12.51 -7.65 0.73
CA ARG A 50 13.30 -6.76 1.60
C ARG A 50 14.66 -6.33 0.99
N ARG A 51 15.18 -7.08 0.03
CA ARG A 51 16.48 -6.79 -0.59
C ARG A 51 16.38 -5.86 -1.80
N THR A 52 15.17 -5.55 -2.27
CA THR A 52 14.98 -4.57 -3.34
C THR A 52 15.35 -3.17 -2.87
N ALA A 53 15.53 -2.25 -3.80
CA ALA A 53 15.79 -0.85 -3.46
C ALA A 53 14.67 -0.27 -2.56
N LYS A 54 13.42 -0.60 -2.88
CA LYS A 54 12.25 -0.19 -2.08
C LYS A 54 12.30 -0.80 -0.68
N GLY A 55 12.52 -2.12 -0.59
CA GLY A 55 12.59 -2.81 0.71
C GLY A 55 13.69 -2.25 1.60
N ARG A 56 14.88 -2.00 1.05
CA ARG A 56 15.99 -1.40 1.80
C ARG A 56 15.71 0.04 2.21
N ALA A 57 15.08 0.81 1.34
CA ALA A 57 14.71 2.19 1.65
C ALA A 57 13.73 2.26 2.82
N LEU A 58 12.73 1.40 2.84
CA LEU A 58 11.73 1.36 3.92
C LEU A 58 12.34 0.94 5.26
N GLN A 59 13.34 0.07 5.24
CA GLN A 59 14.06 -0.32 6.45
C GLN A 59 14.92 0.82 7.00
N ARG A 60 15.48 1.63 6.11
CA ARG A 60 16.37 2.74 6.48
C ARG A 60 15.61 3.98 6.91
N ASP A 61 14.53 4.32 6.20
CA ASP A 61 13.70 5.50 6.50
C ASP A 61 12.23 5.09 6.37
N PRO A 62 11.48 5.04 7.48
CA PRO A 62 10.12 4.55 7.47
C PRO A 62 9.08 5.56 6.98
N ARG A 63 9.46 6.79 6.69
CA ARG A 63 8.52 7.82 6.22
C ARG A 63 8.11 7.53 4.79
N VAL A 64 6.81 7.45 4.56
CA VAL A 64 6.24 7.11 3.26
C VAL A 64 5.01 7.96 2.98
N THR A 65 4.65 8.01 1.72
CA THR A 65 3.39 8.58 1.26
C THR A 65 2.81 7.64 0.20
N LEU A 66 1.52 7.33 0.31
CA LEU A 66 0.83 6.53 -0.70
C LEU A 66 -0.31 7.37 -1.27
N CYS A 67 -0.36 7.47 -2.59
CA CYS A 67 -1.38 8.24 -3.29
C CYS A 67 -2.15 7.34 -4.23
N VAL A 68 -3.48 7.46 -4.21
CA VAL A 68 -4.39 6.80 -5.14
C VAL A 68 -5.25 7.86 -5.80
N ASP A 69 -5.40 7.77 -7.11
CA ASP A 69 -6.25 8.69 -7.84
C ASP A 69 -7.31 7.95 -8.66
N ASP A 70 -8.41 8.62 -8.91
CA ASP A 70 -9.41 8.22 -9.89
C ASP A 70 -9.21 9.11 -11.14
N PRO A 71 -8.75 8.55 -12.27
CA PRO A 71 -8.46 9.32 -13.46
C PRO A 71 -9.73 9.67 -14.29
N HIS A 72 -10.92 9.38 -13.76
CA HIS A 72 -12.18 9.64 -14.45
C HIS A 72 -12.87 10.89 -13.90
N PRO A 73 -13.40 11.78 -14.76
CA PRO A 73 -14.17 12.94 -14.27
C PRO A 73 -15.32 12.52 -13.33
N PRO A 74 -15.53 13.25 -12.24
CA PRO A 74 -14.95 14.55 -11.87
C PRO A 74 -13.64 14.51 -11.12
N TYR A 75 -12.89 13.44 -11.16
CA TYR A 75 -11.56 13.21 -10.56
C TYR A 75 -11.56 13.30 -9.03
N SER A 76 -10.92 12.33 -8.43
CA SER A 76 -10.75 12.28 -6.97
C SER A 76 -9.38 11.68 -6.66
N PHE A 77 -8.82 12.03 -5.52
CA PHE A 77 -7.60 11.40 -5.04
C PHE A 77 -7.56 11.35 -3.52
N VAL A 78 -6.77 10.42 -3.00
CA VAL A 78 -6.42 10.36 -1.58
C VAL A 78 -4.91 10.17 -1.48
N GLN A 79 -4.27 11.03 -0.68
CA GLN A 79 -2.87 10.91 -0.31
C GLN A 79 -2.79 10.61 1.18
N VAL A 80 -2.11 9.52 1.53
CA VAL A 80 -1.89 9.14 2.92
C VAL A 80 -0.40 9.24 3.22
N GLN A 81 -0.03 10.16 4.10
CA GLN A 81 1.32 10.21 4.66
C GLN A 81 1.36 9.31 5.90
N GLY A 82 2.45 8.60 6.10
CA GLY A 82 2.53 7.69 7.21
C GLY A 82 3.92 7.17 7.50
N VAL A 83 3.95 6.25 8.45
CA VAL A 83 5.18 5.59 8.92
C VAL A 83 5.03 4.09 8.71
N ALA A 84 6.00 3.50 8.04
CA ALA A 84 6.00 2.08 7.73
C ALA A 84 6.64 1.26 8.84
N THR A 85 6.04 0.12 9.17
CA THR A 85 6.65 -0.94 9.98
C THR A 85 6.70 -2.20 9.15
N LEU A 86 7.76 -2.98 9.30
CA LEU A 86 8.00 -4.18 8.51
C LEU A 86 8.03 -5.41 9.41
N THR A 87 7.45 -6.52 8.93
CA THR A 87 7.55 -7.82 9.58
C THR A 87 7.77 -8.91 8.55
N ASP A 88 8.58 -9.91 8.91
CA ASP A 88 8.83 -11.09 8.08
C ASP A 88 8.08 -12.33 8.57
N ASP A 89 7.12 -12.17 9.49
CA ASP A 89 6.30 -13.29 9.97
C ASP A 89 5.62 -13.98 8.79
N PRO A 90 5.93 -15.27 8.52
CA PRO A 90 5.41 -15.96 7.34
C PRO A 90 3.88 -16.02 7.27
N ARG A 91 3.20 -16.07 8.42
CA ARG A 91 1.73 -16.09 8.45
C ARG A 91 1.14 -14.78 7.98
N GLN A 92 1.72 -13.67 8.42
CA GLN A 92 1.28 -12.33 8.00
C GLN A 92 1.60 -12.10 6.53
N VAL A 93 2.79 -12.52 6.08
CA VAL A 93 3.16 -12.40 4.67
C VAL A 93 2.18 -13.16 3.78
N LEU A 94 1.85 -14.40 4.13
CA LEU A 94 0.89 -15.20 3.37
C LEU A 94 -0.50 -14.57 3.39
N ASP A 95 -0.96 -14.11 4.53
CA ASP A 95 -2.28 -13.46 4.65
C ASP A 95 -2.40 -12.24 3.74
N ILE A 96 -1.45 -11.33 3.81
CA ILE A 96 -1.49 -10.10 3.00
C ILE A 96 -1.28 -10.40 1.51
N ALA A 97 -0.38 -11.31 1.16
CA ALA A 97 -0.19 -11.72 -0.24
C ALA A 97 -1.47 -12.34 -0.82
N THR A 98 -2.18 -13.13 -0.03
CA THR A 98 -3.46 -13.74 -0.43
C THR A 98 -4.54 -12.66 -0.62
N ARG A 99 -4.62 -11.70 0.28
CA ARG A 99 -5.63 -10.63 0.22
C ARG A 99 -5.37 -9.65 -0.93
N THR A 100 -4.12 -9.30 -1.19
CA THR A 100 -3.77 -8.49 -2.36
C THR A 100 -4.01 -9.26 -3.65
N GLY A 101 -3.71 -10.55 -3.67
CA GLY A 101 -4.05 -11.41 -4.80
C GLY A 101 -5.54 -11.45 -5.08
N ALA A 102 -6.36 -11.59 -4.04
CA ALA A 102 -7.83 -11.57 -4.20
C ALA A 102 -8.33 -10.26 -4.79
N ARG A 103 -7.80 -9.14 -4.31
CA ARG A 103 -8.21 -7.81 -4.79
C ARG A 103 -7.84 -7.57 -6.25
N TYR A 104 -6.60 -7.85 -6.62
CA TYR A 104 -6.06 -7.44 -7.92
C TYR A 104 -6.19 -8.50 -9.01
N MET A 105 -6.30 -9.78 -8.64
CA MET A 105 -6.36 -10.89 -9.60
C MET A 105 -7.66 -11.69 -9.53
N GLY A 106 -8.52 -11.41 -8.53
CA GLY A 106 -9.79 -12.10 -8.34
C GLY A 106 -9.75 -13.09 -7.19
N ALA A 107 -10.89 -13.24 -6.50
CA ALA A 107 -10.99 -14.09 -5.31
C ALA A 107 -10.70 -15.57 -5.62
N ASP A 108 -10.99 -16.04 -6.83
CA ASP A 108 -10.71 -17.40 -7.28
C ASP A 108 -9.22 -17.69 -7.45
N ARG A 109 -8.39 -16.66 -7.58
CA ARG A 109 -6.93 -16.78 -7.72
C ARG A 109 -6.17 -16.35 -6.46
N ALA A 110 -6.88 -16.07 -5.35
CA ALA A 110 -6.28 -15.56 -4.13
C ALA A 110 -5.18 -16.49 -3.59
N ASP A 111 -5.47 -17.78 -3.46
CA ASP A 111 -4.52 -18.75 -2.92
C ASP A 111 -3.31 -18.94 -3.85
N GLU A 112 -3.52 -18.93 -5.15
CA GLU A 112 -2.44 -19.02 -6.13
C GLU A 112 -1.44 -17.87 -5.94
N PHE A 113 -1.93 -16.62 -5.89
CA PHE A 113 -1.08 -15.45 -5.74
C PHE A 113 -0.50 -15.33 -4.33
N GLY A 114 -1.22 -15.78 -3.31
CA GLY A 114 -0.69 -15.87 -1.96
C GLY A 114 0.57 -16.73 -1.91
N ARG A 115 0.51 -17.94 -2.45
CA ARG A 115 1.66 -18.85 -2.49
C ARG A 115 2.78 -18.33 -3.39
N ARG A 116 2.43 -17.74 -4.54
CA ARG A 116 3.40 -17.20 -5.49
C ARG A 116 4.25 -16.08 -4.87
N ASN A 117 3.62 -15.21 -4.08
CA ASN A 117 4.24 -14.00 -3.58
C ASN A 117 4.75 -14.12 -2.14
N ALA A 118 4.27 -15.10 -1.36
CA ALA A 118 4.73 -15.33 0.02
C ALA A 118 5.95 -16.26 0.03
N VAL A 119 7.06 -15.76 -0.48
CA VAL A 119 8.31 -16.52 -0.58
C VAL A 119 9.37 -15.94 0.38
N PRO A 120 10.45 -16.69 0.71
CA PRO A 120 11.50 -16.17 1.58
C PRO A 120 12.06 -14.83 1.09
N GLY A 121 12.22 -13.88 2.02
CA GLY A 121 12.65 -12.52 1.71
C GLY A 121 11.50 -11.52 1.61
N GLU A 122 10.26 -11.99 1.47
CA GLU A 122 9.09 -11.10 1.50
C GLU A 122 8.80 -10.61 2.91
N VAL A 123 8.42 -9.34 3.00
CA VAL A 123 7.99 -8.70 4.25
C VAL A 123 6.64 -8.02 4.05
N VAL A 124 5.87 -7.95 5.13
CA VAL A 124 4.67 -7.11 5.20
C VAL A 124 5.10 -5.71 5.59
N VAL A 125 4.62 -4.74 4.84
CA VAL A 125 4.78 -3.32 5.14
C VAL A 125 3.42 -2.79 5.59
N ARG A 126 3.34 -2.31 6.83
CA ARG A 126 2.14 -1.67 7.38
C ARG A 126 2.41 -0.19 7.52
N ILE A 127 1.57 0.61 6.89
CA ILE A 127 1.68 2.07 6.92
C ILE A 127 0.64 2.60 7.90
N SER A 128 1.10 3.18 9.00
CA SER A 128 0.25 3.87 9.98
C SER A 128 0.06 5.31 9.52
N PRO A 129 -1.18 5.73 9.22
CA PRO A 129 -1.43 7.09 8.73
C PRO A 129 -1.06 8.15 9.76
N THR A 130 -0.41 9.23 9.32
CA THR A 130 -0.14 10.41 10.12
C THR A 130 -0.86 11.64 9.60
N LYS A 131 -1.13 11.70 8.29
CA LYS A 131 -1.87 12.80 7.67
C LYS A 131 -2.56 12.29 6.41
N VAL A 132 -3.79 12.73 6.19
CA VAL A 132 -4.57 12.42 4.98
C VAL A 132 -4.92 13.71 4.28
N ILE A 133 -4.65 13.76 2.98
CA ILE A 133 -5.08 14.82 2.09
C ILE A 133 -5.98 14.17 1.04
N ALA A 134 -7.20 14.65 0.91
CA ALA A 134 -8.17 14.10 -0.04
C ALA A 134 -8.84 15.20 -0.83
N GLY A 135 -9.05 14.95 -2.12
CA GLY A 135 -9.87 15.78 -2.98
C GLY A 135 -10.87 14.89 -3.68
N PHE A 136 -12.15 15.16 -3.46
CA PHE A 136 -13.22 14.39 -4.09
C PHE A 136 -13.98 15.29 -5.08
N ASP A 137 -14.32 14.72 -6.23
CA ASP A 137 -15.14 15.38 -7.26
C ASP A 137 -14.58 16.76 -7.64
N ILE A 138 -13.28 16.79 -7.93
CA ILE A 138 -12.48 18.03 -8.03
C ILE A 138 -12.97 18.94 -9.16
N SER A 139 -13.40 18.36 -10.29
CA SER A 139 -13.84 19.13 -11.46
C SER A 139 -15.36 19.32 -11.53
N ALA A 140 -16.05 18.93 -10.49
CA ALA A 140 -17.51 19.06 -10.44
C ALA A 140 -17.95 20.52 -10.33
#